data_ee744ebcc557096ba6eff5c06530ec64
#
_entry.id   ee744ebcc557096ba6eff5c06530ec64
#
_cell.length_a   1.000
_cell.length_b   1.000
_cell.length_c   1.000
_cell.angle_alpha   90.00
_cell.angle_beta   90.00
_cell.angle_gamma   90.00
#
_symmetry.space_group_name_H-M   'P 1'
#
loop_
_entity.id
_entity.type
_entity.pdbx_description
1 polymer ?
#
loop_
_entity_poly.entity_id
_entity_poly.type
_entity_poly.pdbx_seq_one_letter_code
_entity_poly.pdbx_strand_id
1 'polypeptide(L)'
;MRKTFMRKATSILALLALLMLPLAASAQLRVFACEPEWSALAVEIGGDLVAASSATHALQDPHYVEARPSLIAQVRKADLVICSGAQLEIGWLPMLLGKANNPRVLPGKEGFLEASTLVRRLDVPDSVDRAQGDMHPQGNPHIQMNPHNIARVAAALGQRMA
;
A
#
# COMPACT_ATOMS: atom_id res chain seq x y z
N MET A 1 53.55 -4.23 -35.15
CA MET A 1 52.11 -4.44 -35.46
C MET A 1 51.35 -5.31 -34.46
N ARG A 2 51.88 -6.43 -33.94
CA ARG A 2 51.17 -7.32 -32.99
C ARG A 2 50.76 -6.66 -31.66
N LYS A 3 51.60 -5.81 -31.04
CA LYS A 3 51.35 -5.17 -29.76
C LYS A 3 50.19 -4.11 -29.79
N THR A 4 50.01 -3.43 -30.93
CA THR A 4 48.94 -2.43 -31.10
C THR A 4 47.57 -3.08 -31.30
N PHE A 5 47.52 -4.24 -31.93
CA PHE A 5 46.31 -5.02 -32.16
C PHE A 5 45.80 -5.63 -30.85
N MET A 6 46.70 -6.17 -30.02
CA MET A 6 46.34 -6.71 -28.70
C MET A 6 45.79 -5.63 -27.75
N ARG A 7 46.34 -4.41 -27.74
CA ARG A 7 45.86 -3.30 -26.90
C ARG A 7 44.47 -2.82 -27.31
N LYS A 8 44.15 -2.84 -28.61
CA LYS A 8 42.79 -2.49 -29.10
C LYS A 8 41.77 -3.56 -28.77
N ALA A 9 42.14 -4.84 -28.85
CA ALA A 9 41.27 -5.95 -28.51
C ALA A 9 40.92 -5.98 -27.01
N THR A 10 41.91 -5.72 -26.13
CA THR A 10 41.64 -5.63 -24.67
C THR A 10 40.76 -4.43 -24.30
N SER A 11 40.92 -3.29 -25.00
CA SER A 11 40.08 -2.11 -24.75
C SER A 11 38.59 -2.33 -25.17
N ILE A 12 38.39 -3.04 -26.30
CA ILE A 12 37.02 -3.37 -26.76
C ILE A 12 36.36 -4.39 -25.82
N LEU A 13 37.11 -5.38 -25.32
CA LEU A 13 36.61 -6.38 -24.39
C LEU A 13 36.23 -5.74 -23.04
N ALA A 14 37.01 -4.77 -22.55
CA ALA A 14 36.74 -4.02 -21.34
C ALA A 14 35.50 -3.14 -21.50
N LEU A 15 35.29 -2.52 -22.66
CA LEU A 15 34.11 -1.71 -22.96
C LEU A 15 32.83 -2.57 -23.06
N LEU A 16 32.92 -3.76 -23.67
CA LEU A 16 31.81 -4.72 -23.70
C LEU A 16 31.46 -5.27 -22.31
N ALA A 17 32.47 -5.52 -21.47
CA ALA A 17 32.24 -5.97 -20.09
C ALA A 17 31.54 -4.92 -19.23
N LEU A 18 31.78 -3.62 -19.47
CA LEU A 18 31.13 -2.52 -18.78
C LEU A 18 29.64 -2.38 -19.18
N LEU A 19 29.27 -2.76 -20.40
CA LEU A 19 27.89 -2.77 -20.89
C LEU A 19 27.04 -3.94 -20.34
N MET A 20 27.68 -4.94 -19.73
CA MET A 20 27.03 -6.12 -19.16
C MET A 20 26.78 -5.99 -17.65
N LEU A 21 27.01 -4.80 -17.05
CA LEU A 21 26.62 -4.57 -15.66
C LEU A 21 25.09 -4.67 -15.58
N PRO A 22 24.53 -5.62 -14.79
CA PRO A 22 23.10 -5.68 -14.60
C PRO A 22 22.65 -4.37 -13.96
N LEU A 23 21.75 -3.63 -14.61
CA LEU A 23 21.01 -2.59 -13.91
C LEU A 23 20.27 -3.31 -12.77
N ALA A 24 20.67 -3.01 -11.54
CA ALA A 24 19.93 -3.49 -10.39
C ALA A 24 18.49 -2.93 -10.50
N ALA A 25 17.57 -3.74 -10.98
CA ALA A 25 16.15 -3.41 -10.93
C ALA A 25 15.79 -3.34 -9.45
N SER A 26 15.59 -2.14 -8.93
CA SER A 26 15.02 -1.95 -7.59
C SER A 26 13.65 -2.60 -7.58
N ALA A 27 13.45 -3.59 -6.71
CA ALA A 27 12.14 -4.19 -6.55
C ALA A 27 11.19 -3.12 -5.96
N GLN A 28 10.10 -2.85 -6.67
CA GLN A 28 9.09 -1.90 -6.19
C GLN A 28 8.47 -2.41 -4.88
N LEU A 29 8.24 -1.49 -3.94
CA LEU A 29 7.47 -1.75 -2.73
C LEU A 29 6.00 -2.00 -3.11
N ARG A 30 5.47 -3.14 -2.74
CA ARG A 30 4.08 -3.52 -3.06
C ARG A 30 3.14 -3.04 -1.97
N VAL A 31 2.36 -2.02 -2.29
CA VAL A 31 1.35 -1.45 -1.40
C VAL A 31 -0.03 -1.95 -1.81
N PHE A 32 -0.73 -2.55 -0.85
CA PHE A 32 -2.14 -2.88 -1.00
C PHE A 32 -2.96 -1.88 -0.19
N ALA A 33 -3.85 -1.16 -0.85
CA ALA A 33 -4.77 -0.23 -0.23
C ALA A 33 -6.18 -0.82 -0.15
N CYS A 34 -6.92 -0.52 0.89
CA CYS A 34 -8.33 -0.88 0.97
C CYS A 34 -9.16 -0.02 0.02
N GLU A 35 -8.90 1.28 -0.03
CA GLU A 35 -9.59 2.26 -0.88
C GLU A 35 -8.64 2.91 -1.90
N PRO A 36 -9.16 3.37 -3.05
CA PRO A 36 -8.34 3.88 -4.15
C PRO A 36 -7.57 5.16 -3.80
N GLU A 37 -8.07 6.00 -2.90
CA GLU A 37 -7.38 7.22 -2.45
C GLU A 37 -6.05 6.91 -1.76
N TRP A 38 -5.98 5.84 -0.98
CA TRP A 38 -4.73 5.44 -0.32
C TRP A 38 -3.73 4.84 -1.31
N SER A 39 -4.19 4.14 -2.33
CA SER A 39 -3.29 3.66 -3.39
C SER A 39 -2.73 4.81 -4.21
N ALA A 40 -3.57 5.80 -4.54
CA ALA A 40 -3.14 7.01 -5.24
C ALA A 40 -2.12 7.81 -4.41
N LEU A 41 -2.37 7.96 -3.10
CA LEU A 41 -1.45 8.64 -2.19
C LEU A 41 -0.10 7.91 -2.11
N ALA A 42 -0.09 6.58 -2.05
CA ALA A 42 1.14 5.79 -2.04
C ALA A 42 1.97 5.98 -3.31
N VAL A 43 1.32 6.03 -4.48
CA VAL A 43 2.00 6.30 -5.76
C VAL A 43 2.52 7.73 -5.82
N GLU A 44 1.74 8.70 -5.35
CA GLU A 44 2.16 10.12 -5.32
C GLU A 44 3.43 10.31 -4.46
N ILE A 45 3.54 9.60 -3.34
CA ILE A 45 4.71 9.71 -2.44
C ILE A 45 5.90 8.90 -2.97
N GLY A 46 5.67 7.68 -3.44
CA GLY A 46 6.72 6.71 -3.76
C GLY A 46 7.13 6.67 -5.23
N GLY A 47 6.36 7.28 -6.14
CA GLY A 47 6.64 7.29 -7.57
C GLY A 47 6.90 5.90 -8.12
N ASP A 48 7.93 5.79 -8.93
CA ASP A 48 8.35 4.53 -9.58
C ASP A 48 8.88 3.45 -8.62
N LEU A 49 9.09 3.78 -7.35
CA LEU A 49 9.53 2.84 -6.33
C LEU A 49 8.37 2.05 -5.72
N VAL A 50 7.13 2.42 -6.02
CA VAL A 50 5.92 1.82 -5.45
C VAL A 50 5.04 1.19 -6.52
N ALA A 51 4.60 -0.04 -6.27
CA ALA A 51 3.54 -0.71 -7.02
C ALA A 51 2.31 -0.80 -6.11
N ALA A 52 1.35 0.11 -6.27
CA ALA A 52 0.15 0.15 -5.47
C ALA A 52 -1.05 -0.50 -6.18
N SER A 53 -1.92 -1.12 -5.39
CA SER A 53 -3.21 -1.65 -5.82
C SER A 53 -4.26 -1.37 -4.75
N SER A 54 -5.55 -1.34 -5.14
CA SER A 54 -6.64 -1.18 -4.19
C SER A 54 -7.66 -2.33 -4.24
N ALA A 55 -8.31 -2.59 -3.09
CA ALA A 55 -9.37 -3.58 -2.99
C ALA A 55 -10.65 -3.10 -3.70
N THR A 56 -10.92 -1.81 -3.59
CA THR A 56 -12.11 -1.14 -4.12
C THR A 56 -11.76 -0.18 -5.26
N HIS A 57 -12.77 0.31 -5.94
CA HIS A 57 -12.69 1.40 -6.91
C HIS A 57 -13.73 2.48 -6.56
N ALA A 58 -13.63 3.65 -7.18
CA ALA A 58 -14.41 4.85 -6.83
C ALA A 58 -15.95 4.69 -6.85
N LEU A 59 -16.47 3.69 -7.54
CA LEU A 59 -17.90 3.39 -7.64
C LEU A 59 -18.33 2.17 -6.81
N GLN A 60 -17.47 1.69 -5.93
CA GLN A 60 -17.74 0.52 -5.09
C GLN A 60 -17.85 0.94 -3.63
N ASP A 61 -18.87 0.41 -2.95
CA ASP A 61 -19.04 0.59 -1.51
C ASP A 61 -17.94 -0.15 -0.74
N PRO A 62 -17.10 0.54 0.04
CA PRO A 62 -16.01 -0.07 0.78
C PRO A 62 -16.46 -0.93 1.97
N HIS A 63 -17.72 -0.84 2.40
CA HIS A 63 -18.24 -1.70 3.47
C HIS A 63 -18.43 -3.15 2.98
N TYR A 64 -18.67 -3.34 1.67
CA TYR A 64 -19.07 -4.63 1.09
C TYR A 64 -18.10 -5.04 -0.01
N VAL A 65 -17.03 -5.72 0.40
CA VAL A 65 -16.02 -6.26 -0.52
C VAL A 65 -15.95 -7.77 -0.39
N GLU A 66 -15.97 -8.46 -1.51
CA GLU A 66 -15.75 -9.91 -1.53
C GLU A 66 -14.25 -10.22 -1.46
N ALA A 67 -13.85 -11.09 -0.53
CA ALA A 67 -12.48 -11.57 -0.40
C ALA A 67 -12.14 -12.58 -1.53
N ARG A 68 -12.15 -12.10 -2.78
CA ARG A 68 -11.86 -12.91 -3.98
C ARG A 68 -10.40 -13.32 -4.08
N PRO A 69 -10.08 -14.42 -4.80
CA PRO A 69 -8.72 -14.95 -4.90
C PRO A 69 -7.67 -13.94 -5.37
N SER A 70 -8.04 -13.00 -6.25
CA SER A 70 -7.15 -11.95 -6.73
C SER A 70 -6.70 -11.01 -5.61
N LEU A 71 -7.60 -10.58 -4.73
CA LEU A 71 -7.28 -9.74 -3.58
C LEU A 71 -6.43 -10.50 -2.56
N ILE A 72 -6.75 -11.77 -2.30
CA ILE A 72 -5.95 -12.63 -1.41
C ILE A 72 -4.50 -12.74 -1.94
N ALA A 73 -4.33 -12.92 -3.25
CA ALA A 73 -3.00 -13.01 -3.86
C ALA A 73 -2.23 -11.68 -3.78
N GLN A 74 -2.91 -10.54 -3.89
CA GLN A 74 -2.29 -9.21 -3.74
C GLN A 74 -1.81 -8.99 -2.30
N VAL A 75 -2.67 -9.20 -1.30
CA VAL A 75 -2.31 -9.05 0.12
C VAL A 75 -1.19 -10.02 0.52
N ARG A 76 -1.21 -11.25 0.01
CA ARG A 76 -0.13 -12.23 0.26
C ARG A 76 1.24 -11.72 -0.15
N LYS A 77 1.30 -10.96 -1.22
CA LYS A 77 2.55 -10.40 -1.77
C LYS A 77 2.84 -8.98 -1.26
N ALA A 78 1.90 -8.33 -0.59
CA ALA A 78 2.06 -6.96 -0.13
C ALA A 78 3.20 -6.84 0.89
N ASP A 79 3.92 -5.75 0.77
CA ASP A 79 4.93 -5.32 1.75
C ASP A 79 4.30 -4.37 2.77
N LEU A 80 3.28 -3.60 2.33
CA LEU A 80 2.49 -2.69 3.15
C LEU A 80 1.00 -2.80 2.79
N VAL A 81 0.14 -2.77 3.80
CA VAL A 81 -1.32 -2.63 3.69
C VAL A 81 -1.72 -1.31 4.34
N ILE A 82 -2.52 -0.51 3.64
CA ILE A 82 -3.12 0.71 4.19
C ILE A 82 -4.63 0.68 3.99
N CYS A 83 -5.38 0.95 5.06
CA CYS A 83 -6.84 1.00 5.09
C CYS A 83 -7.30 2.26 5.83
N SER A 84 -8.53 2.68 5.57
CA SER A 84 -9.16 3.79 6.30
C SER A 84 -9.30 3.47 7.78
N GLY A 85 -9.77 2.30 8.11
CA GLY A 85 -10.00 1.87 9.49
C GLY A 85 -11.30 2.43 10.07
N ALA A 86 -11.35 2.60 11.39
CA ALA A 86 -12.57 2.96 12.12
C ALA A 86 -13.74 2.02 11.79
N GLN A 87 -13.43 0.74 11.53
CA GLN A 87 -14.36 -0.33 11.19
C GLN A 87 -15.02 -0.22 9.79
N LEU A 88 -14.53 0.62 8.89
CA LEU A 88 -15.03 0.68 7.52
C LEU A 88 -14.95 -0.70 6.84
N GLU A 89 -13.83 -1.37 6.97
CA GLU A 89 -13.53 -2.63 6.30
C GLU A 89 -13.79 -3.88 7.17
N ILE A 90 -14.46 -3.71 8.32
CA ILE A 90 -14.62 -4.78 9.33
C ILE A 90 -15.34 -6.03 8.76
N GLY A 91 -16.21 -5.84 7.78
CA GLY A 91 -16.99 -6.91 7.17
C GLY A 91 -16.17 -7.89 6.32
N TRP A 92 -14.99 -7.50 5.85
CA TRP A 92 -14.23 -8.30 4.88
C TRP A 92 -12.72 -8.36 5.13
N LEU A 93 -12.09 -7.30 5.63
CA LEU A 93 -10.64 -7.21 5.79
C LEU A 93 -10.05 -8.29 6.71
N PRO A 94 -10.64 -8.63 7.86
CA PRO A 94 -10.10 -9.68 8.73
C PRO A 94 -10.03 -11.05 8.01
N MET A 95 -11.06 -11.40 7.23
CA MET A 95 -11.08 -12.63 6.45
C MET A 95 -10.05 -12.60 5.33
N LEU A 96 -9.90 -11.46 4.65
CA LEU A 96 -8.91 -11.29 3.58
C LEU A 96 -7.48 -11.47 4.10
N LEU A 97 -7.14 -10.80 5.22
CA LEU A 97 -5.84 -10.91 5.87
C LEU A 97 -5.55 -12.35 6.32
N GLY A 98 -6.54 -13.01 6.93
CA GLY A 98 -6.42 -14.40 7.37
C GLY A 98 -6.14 -15.36 6.22
N LYS A 99 -6.88 -15.26 5.09
CA LYS A 99 -6.67 -16.09 3.90
C LYS A 99 -5.37 -15.76 3.16
N ALA A 100 -4.90 -14.53 3.21
CA ALA A 100 -3.65 -14.13 2.60
C ALA A 100 -2.44 -14.72 3.34
N ASN A 101 -2.56 -14.92 4.65
CA ASN A 101 -1.52 -15.51 5.50
C ASN A 101 -0.16 -14.80 5.35
N ASN A 102 -0.17 -13.47 5.37
CA ASN A 102 1.03 -12.64 5.32
C ASN A 102 1.25 -11.98 6.70
N PRO A 103 2.15 -12.52 7.52
CA PRO A 103 2.32 -12.03 8.90
C PRO A 103 2.90 -10.62 8.98
N ARG A 104 3.49 -10.09 7.90
CA ARG A 104 4.09 -8.74 7.88
C ARG A 104 3.03 -7.64 7.89
N VAL A 105 1.86 -7.90 7.29
CA VAL A 105 0.80 -6.92 7.06
C VAL A 105 -0.42 -7.14 7.95
N LEU A 106 -0.24 -7.75 9.10
CA LEU A 106 -1.31 -7.91 10.09
C LEU A 106 -1.43 -6.64 10.96
N PRO A 107 -2.62 -6.36 11.51
CA PRO A 107 -2.80 -5.27 12.48
C PRO A 107 -1.75 -5.29 13.59
N GLY A 108 -1.16 -4.12 13.89
CA GLY A 108 -0.08 -3.98 14.86
C GLY A 108 1.33 -4.27 14.33
N LYS A 109 1.49 -4.65 13.08
CA LYS A 109 2.79 -4.82 12.42
C LYS A 109 3.19 -3.57 11.64
N GLU A 110 4.48 -3.42 11.37
CA GLU A 110 5.01 -2.28 10.60
C GLU A 110 4.43 -2.21 9.17
N GLY A 111 4.15 -3.35 8.56
CA GLY A 111 3.52 -3.45 7.25
C GLY A 111 2.01 -3.21 7.24
N PHE A 112 1.40 -2.75 8.35
CA PHE A 112 -0.01 -2.41 8.41
C PHE A 112 -0.22 -0.97 8.91
N LEU A 113 -0.93 -0.16 8.13
CA LEU A 113 -1.27 1.21 8.49
C LEU A 113 -2.79 1.41 8.46
N GLU A 114 -3.36 1.74 9.61
CA GLU A 114 -4.74 2.15 9.75
C GLU A 114 -4.80 3.68 9.83
N ALA A 115 -5.27 4.32 8.76
CA ALA A 115 -5.20 5.77 8.58
C ALA A 115 -5.99 6.55 9.65
N SER A 116 -7.13 6.02 10.09
CA SER A 116 -7.98 6.63 11.11
C SER A 116 -7.30 6.77 12.48
N THR A 117 -6.26 5.98 12.76
CA THR A 117 -5.53 6.06 14.02
C THR A 117 -4.62 7.30 14.12
N LEU A 118 -4.33 7.92 12.98
CA LEU A 118 -3.41 9.06 12.88
C LEU A 118 -4.11 10.41 13.03
N VAL A 119 -5.45 10.41 13.05
CA VAL A 119 -6.25 11.62 12.98
C VAL A 119 -7.36 11.62 14.03
N ARG A 120 -7.91 12.80 14.31
CA ARG A 120 -9.12 12.89 15.14
C ARG A 120 -10.32 12.42 14.32
N ARG A 121 -10.98 11.39 14.79
CA ARG A 121 -12.26 10.94 14.21
C ARG A 121 -13.39 11.83 14.72
N LEU A 122 -14.30 12.16 13.82
CA LEU A 122 -15.54 12.90 14.12
C LEU A 122 -16.68 11.91 14.36
N ASP A 123 -17.78 12.40 14.83
CA ASP A 123 -19.05 11.65 14.95
C ASP A 123 -18.91 10.31 15.70
N VAL A 124 -18.10 10.29 16.77
CA VAL A 124 -18.00 9.12 17.64
C VAL A 124 -19.31 9.04 18.41
N PRO A 125 -20.13 7.98 18.21
CA PRO A 125 -21.44 7.88 18.84
C PRO A 125 -21.32 7.53 20.33
N ASP A 126 -22.20 8.10 21.15
CA ASP A 126 -22.30 7.75 22.58
C ASP A 126 -22.86 6.34 22.79
N SER A 127 -23.66 5.85 21.82
CA SER A 127 -24.21 4.50 21.81
C SER A 127 -24.34 3.98 20.38
N VAL A 128 -24.24 2.66 20.22
CA VAL A 128 -24.38 2.01 18.92
C VAL A 128 -25.72 1.31 18.84
N ASP A 129 -26.58 1.79 17.93
CA ASP A 129 -27.86 1.15 17.60
C ASP A 129 -27.86 0.74 16.13
N ARG A 130 -27.90 -0.57 15.88
CA ARG A 130 -27.93 -1.14 14.53
C ARG A 130 -29.19 -0.77 13.73
N ALA A 131 -30.25 -0.31 14.39
CA ALA A 131 -31.44 0.19 13.70
C ALA A 131 -31.19 1.50 12.94
N GLN A 132 -30.09 2.18 13.20
CA GLN A 132 -29.70 3.46 12.57
C GLN A 132 -28.83 3.28 11.31
N GLY A 133 -28.66 2.06 10.81
CA GLY A 133 -27.88 1.77 9.62
C GLY A 133 -26.41 1.47 9.90
N ASP A 134 -25.53 1.81 8.97
CA ASP A 134 -24.08 1.54 9.04
C ASP A 134 -23.40 2.51 10.02
N MET A 135 -23.59 2.25 11.31
CA MET A 135 -22.94 3.04 12.36
C MET A 135 -21.51 2.56 12.61
N HIS A 136 -20.61 3.51 12.65
CA HIS A 136 -19.20 3.26 12.98
C HIS A 136 -18.92 3.59 14.46
N PRO A 137 -18.80 2.58 15.34
CA PRO A 137 -18.57 2.79 16.77
C PRO A 137 -17.32 3.61 17.10
N GLN A 138 -16.36 3.59 16.19
CA GLN A 138 -15.09 4.32 16.37
C GLN A 138 -15.10 5.72 15.76
N GLY A 139 -16.24 6.18 15.26
CA GLY A 139 -16.42 7.47 14.60
C GLY A 139 -16.36 7.37 13.08
N ASN A 140 -16.53 8.51 12.42
CA ASN A 140 -16.62 8.62 10.97
C ASN A 140 -15.33 8.14 10.29
N PRO A 141 -15.37 7.08 9.44
CA PRO A 141 -14.20 6.53 8.77
C PRO A 141 -13.78 7.34 7.53
N HIS A 142 -14.61 8.25 7.04
CA HIS A 142 -14.37 9.04 5.82
C HIS A 142 -13.38 10.20 6.07
N ILE A 143 -12.28 9.89 6.69
CA ILE A 143 -11.25 10.83 7.13
C ILE A 143 -10.53 11.51 5.96
N GLN A 144 -10.53 10.89 4.78
CA GLN A 144 -9.91 11.37 3.54
C GLN A 144 -10.59 12.64 2.98
N MET A 145 -11.79 12.96 3.44
CA MET A 145 -12.49 14.18 3.03
C MET A 145 -11.88 15.48 3.61
N ASN A 146 -10.93 15.35 4.54
CA ASN A 146 -10.23 16.47 5.14
C ASN A 146 -8.75 16.50 4.68
N PRO A 147 -8.30 17.54 3.96
CA PRO A 147 -6.92 17.63 3.44
C PRO A 147 -5.86 17.64 4.54
N HIS A 148 -6.17 18.15 5.74
CA HIS A 148 -5.23 18.07 6.87
C HIS A 148 -5.02 16.64 7.37
N ASN A 149 -6.06 15.80 7.29
CA ASN A 149 -5.93 14.38 7.60
C ASN A 149 -5.05 13.68 6.57
N ILE A 150 -5.27 13.97 5.28
CA ILE A 150 -4.45 13.43 4.19
C ILE A 150 -2.97 13.77 4.43
N ALA A 151 -2.64 15.01 4.78
CA ALA A 151 -1.25 15.41 5.04
C ALA A 151 -0.62 14.60 6.19
N ARG A 152 -1.38 14.30 7.26
CA ARG A 152 -0.91 13.47 8.38
C ARG A 152 -0.70 12.02 7.95
N VAL A 153 -1.66 11.46 7.21
CA VAL A 153 -1.54 10.09 6.69
C VAL A 153 -0.39 9.99 5.70
N ALA A 154 -0.19 10.98 4.82
CA ALA A 154 0.92 11.03 3.87
C ALA A 154 2.28 10.98 4.58
N ALA A 155 2.45 11.76 5.64
CA ALA A 155 3.70 11.75 6.42
C ALA A 155 3.99 10.38 7.04
N ALA A 156 2.98 9.74 7.64
CA ALA A 156 3.12 8.41 8.25
C ALA A 156 3.33 7.32 7.19
N LEU A 157 2.61 7.39 6.06
CA LEU A 157 2.75 6.46 4.95
C LEU A 157 4.15 6.55 4.35
N GLY A 158 4.67 7.77 4.12
CA GLY A 158 6.04 7.97 3.63
C GLY A 158 7.09 7.36 4.57
N GLN A 159 6.93 7.51 5.88
CA GLN A 159 7.82 6.87 6.88
C GLN A 159 7.76 5.34 6.83
N ARG A 160 6.59 4.76 6.52
CA ARG A 160 6.44 3.30 6.43
C ARG A 160 6.98 2.72 5.13
N MET A 161 7.08 3.55 4.07
CA MET A 161 7.60 3.16 2.76
C MET A 161 9.12 3.37 2.62
N ALA A 162 9.75 4.11 3.54
CA ALA A 162 11.20 4.36 3.55
C ALA A 162 11.98 3.19 4.17
#